data_e16a184d7e0510a3a8f44aaafe67fc7e
#
_entry.id   e16a184d7e0510a3a8f44aaafe67fc7e
#
_cell.length_a   1.000
_cell.length_b   1.000
_cell.length_c   1.000
_cell.angle_alpha   90.00
_cell.angle_beta   90.00
_cell.angle_gamma   90.00
#
_symmetry.space_group_name_H-M   'P 1'
#
loop_
_entity.id
_entity.type
_entity.pdbx_description
1 polymer ?
#
loop_
_entity_poly.entity_id
_entity_poly.type
_entity_poly.pdbx_seq_one_letter_code
_entity_poly.pdbx_strand_id
1 'polypeptide(L)'
;TMSSLSQIDFVIARDQDSKALFQSLGAPEVHYGGNLKASNIQAEPLSKPWQDLALLWGTHPIWVMGNTLDGEETLLLNLWKKRKEVQPNLKCILAPRQPNRFDEVEALLRTYHFTYTRASMWIKNTQIAPQDLLLLDTVGDLANLYQVGELAFVGGGWSGRGGHNPLEPLRYGVRTIMGPHFDNFKDLVVPLLGTESL
;
A
#
# COMPACT_ATOMS: atom_id res chain seq x y z
N THR A 1 -5.65 -18.32 28.22
CA THR A 1 -4.62 -17.43 27.64
C THR A 1 -3.30 -17.52 28.41
N MET A 2 -3.26 -17.37 29.72
CA MET A 2 -2.00 -17.57 30.51
C MET A 2 -1.49 -19.02 30.43
N SER A 3 -2.36 -20.02 30.40
CA SER A 3 -1.96 -21.44 30.28
C SER A 3 -1.37 -21.80 28.90
N SER A 4 -1.64 -21.03 27.85
CA SER A 4 -1.12 -21.30 26.52
C SER A 4 0.32 -20.78 26.33
N LEU A 5 0.70 -19.70 27.03
CA LEU A 5 2.05 -19.13 26.95
C LEU A 5 3.09 -19.99 27.69
N SER A 6 2.67 -20.73 28.70
CA SER A 6 3.57 -21.66 29.43
C SER A 6 4.00 -22.89 28.62
N GLN A 7 3.40 -23.10 27.43
CA GLN A 7 3.76 -24.17 26.49
C GLN A 7 4.71 -23.71 25.37
N ILE A 8 5.12 -22.45 25.42
CA ILE A 8 6.05 -21.86 24.45
C ILE A 8 7.42 -21.74 25.10
N ASP A 9 8.46 -22.22 24.43
CA ASP A 9 9.82 -22.16 24.98
C ASP A 9 10.35 -20.73 25.04
N PHE A 10 10.15 -19.95 23.95
CA PHE A 10 10.53 -18.54 23.92
C PHE A 10 9.66 -17.75 22.92
N VAL A 11 9.64 -16.43 23.07
CA VAL A 11 8.96 -15.48 22.20
C VAL A 11 9.97 -14.50 21.62
N ILE A 12 9.92 -14.27 20.31
CA ILE A 12 10.64 -13.18 19.66
C ILE A 12 9.64 -12.04 19.38
N ALA A 13 9.76 -10.95 20.13
CA ALA A 13 8.89 -9.79 20.00
C ALA A 13 9.39 -8.83 18.91
N ARG A 14 8.46 -8.25 18.15
CA ARG A 14 8.77 -7.31 17.06
C ARG A 14 9.21 -5.93 17.56
N ASP A 15 8.72 -5.51 18.74
CA ASP A 15 8.97 -4.21 19.36
C ASP A 15 9.06 -4.35 20.90
N GLN A 16 9.51 -3.28 21.55
CA GLN A 16 9.69 -3.27 23.01
C GLN A 16 8.36 -3.36 23.77
N ASP A 17 7.29 -2.75 23.22
CA ASP A 17 5.96 -2.79 23.85
C ASP A 17 5.41 -4.21 23.83
N SER A 18 5.54 -4.90 22.70
CA SER A 18 5.19 -6.33 22.56
C SER A 18 6.02 -7.21 23.49
N LYS A 19 7.33 -6.93 23.63
CA LYS A 19 8.20 -7.64 24.57
C LYS A 19 7.70 -7.51 25.99
N ALA A 20 7.44 -6.27 26.45
CA ALA A 20 6.93 -5.99 27.79
C ALA A 20 5.57 -6.67 28.02
N LEU A 21 4.69 -6.64 27.01
CA LEU A 21 3.38 -7.31 27.09
C LEU A 21 3.52 -8.82 27.27
N PHE A 22 4.33 -9.50 26.45
CA PHE A 22 4.52 -10.95 26.58
C PHE A 22 5.15 -11.34 27.92
N GLN A 23 6.10 -10.53 28.44
CA GLN A 23 6.67 -10.72 29.77
C GLN A 23 5.59 -10.59 30.86
N SER A 24 4.73 -9.57 30.78
CA SER A 24 3.63 -9.36 31.75
C SER A 24 2.58 -10.48 31.71
N LEU A 25 2.42 -11.14 30.56
CA LEU A 25 1.51 -12.28 30.38
C LEU A 25 2.13 -13.62 30.83
N GLY A 26 3.37 -13.62 31.33
CA GLY A 26 4.03 -14.80 31.89
C GLY A 26 4.70 -15.69 30.82
N ALA A 27 5.11 -15.16 29.69
CA ALA A 27 5.94 -15.90 28.76
C ALA A 27 7.32 -16.22 29.39
N PRO A 28 7.84 -17.45 29.26
CA PRO A 28 9.05 -17.88 29.97
C PRO A 28 10.30 -17.10 29.57
N GLU A 29 10.47 -16.89 28.29
CA GLU A 29 11.61 -16.18 27.71
C GLU A 29 11.15 -15.29 26.56
N VAL A 30 11.50 -13.98 26.59
CA VAL A 30 11.08 -13.01 25.56
C VAL A 30 12.28 -12.20 25.07
N HIS A 31 12.61 -12.39 23.80
CA HIS A 31 13.66 -11.65 23.11
C HIS A 31 13.08 -10.54 22.22
N TYR A 32 13.84 -9.49 22.00
CA TYR A 32 13.58 -8.52 20.95
C TYR A 32 14.28 -8.95 19.68
N GLY A 33 13.53 -9.19 18.60
CA GLY A 33 14.06 -9.61 17.30
C GLY A 33 13.83 -8.62 16.16
N GLY A 34 13.06 -7.55 16.42
CA GLY A 34 12.66 -6.62 15.38
C GLY A 34 11.50 -7.13 14.52
N ASN A 35 11.08 -6.31 13.56
CA ASN A 35 9.97 -6.62 12.68
C ASN A 35 10.45 -7.42 11.45
N LEU A 36 10.05 -8.68 11.33
CA LEU A 36 10.41 -9.55 10.21
C LEU A 36 9.98 -8.98 8.83
N LYS A 37 8.96 -8.11 8.79
CA LYS A 37 8.58 -7.42 7.55
C LYS A 37 9.68 -6.48 7.03
N ALA A 38 10.57 -5.99 7.92
CA ALA A 38 11.71 -5.16 7.55
C ALA A 38 12.89 -5.96 6.99
N SER A 39 12.95 -7.27 7.22
CA SER A 39 14.08 -8.09 6.77
C SER A 39 14.06 -8.44 5.29
N ASN A 40 12.91 -8.31 4.62
CA ASN A 40 12.77 -8.61 3.19
C ASN A 40 12.41 -7.34 2.39
N ILE A 41 13.38 -6.42 2.30
CA ILE A 41 13.23 -5.12 1.61
C ILE A 41 13.81 -5.19 0.17
N GLN A 42 14.13 -6.36 -0.35
CA GLN A 42 14.68 -6.45 -1.69
C GLN A 42 13.69 -5.99 -2.75
N ALA A 43 14.15 -5.09 -3.63
CA ALA A 43 13.39 -4.65 -4.78
C ALA A 43 13.36 -5.78 -5.83
N GLU A 44 12.18 -6.11 -6.30
CA GLU A 44 12.00 -7.09 -7.36
C GLU A 44 11.85 -6.38 -8.71
N PRO A 45 12.36 -6.95 -9.80
CA PRO A 45 12.13 -6.40 -11.13
C PRO A 45 10.64 -6.27 -11.44
N LEU A 46 10.28 -5.23 -12.20
CA LEU A 46 8.92 -5.06 -12.66
C LEU A 46 8.50 -6.23 -13.54
N SER A 47 7.41 -6.89 -13.18
CA SER A 47 6.90 -8.05 -13.93
C SER A 47 6.08 -7.62 -15.15
N LYS A 48 5.95 -8.53 -16.12
CA LYS A 48 4.93 -8.42 -17.16
C LYS A 48 3.54 -8.65 -16.53
N PRO A 49 2.47 -7.92 -16.93
CA PRO A 49 2.39 -6.93 -18.01
C PRO A 49 2.81 -5.51 -17.58
N TRP A 50 3.21 -5.30 -16.34
CA TRP A 50 3.44 -3.96 -15.78
C TRP A 50 4.61 -3.22 -16.42
N GLN A 51 5.58 -3.95 -17.02
CA GLN A 51 6.59 -3.35 -17.89
C GLN A 51 5.94 -2.65 -19.10
N ASP A 52 4.91 -3.27 -19.69
CA ASP A 52 4.18 -2.69 -20.82
C ASP A 52 3.41 -1.44 -20.40
N LEU A 53 2.80 -1.44 -19.22
CA LEU A 53 2.17 -0.27 -18.63
C LEU A 53 3.17 0.89 -18.49
N ALA A 54 4.33 0.62 -17.90
CA ALA A 54 5.37 1.62 -17.70
C ALA A 54 5.85 2.22 -19.03
N LEU A 55 6.00 1.40 -20.06
CA LEU A 55 6.36 1.85 -21.41
C LEU A 55 5.28 2.74 -22.05
N LEU A 56 3.99 2.34 -21.93
CA LEU A 56 2.87 3.08 -22.50
C LEU A 56 2.61 4.41 -21.80
N TRP A 57 2.79 4.46 -20.48
CA TRP A 57 2.68 5.69 -19.71
C TRP A 57 3.95 6.55 -19.75
N GLY A 58 5.09 5.96 -20.12
CA GLY A 58 6.37 6.66 -20.33
C GLY A 58 6.84 7.39 -19.07
N THR A 59 7.19 8.67 -19.24
CA THR A 59 7.70 9.53 -18.14
C THR A 59 6.60 10.30 -17.41
N HIS A 60 5.33 9.95 -17.63
CA HIS A 60 4.24 10.61 -16.93
C HIS A 60 4.28 10.30 -15.43
N PRO A 61 4.03 11.29 -14.58
CA PRO A 61 3.95 11.06 -13.13
C PRO A 61 2.77 10.12 -12.80
N ILE A 62 3.00 9.20 -11.87
CA ILE A 62 2.02 8.19 -11.48
C ILE A 62 1.82 8.26 -9.97
N TRP A 63 0.57 8.41 -9.52
CA TRP A 63 0.20 8.19 -8.13
C TRP A 63 -0.31 6.77 -7.95
N VAL A 64 0.27 6.03 -7.00
CA VAL A 64 -0.17 4.68 -6.64
C VAL A 64 -0.91 4.76 -5.31
N MET A 65 -2.22 4.61 -5.35
CA MET A 65 -3.11 4.61 -4.20
C MET A 65 -3.38 3.16 -3.79
N GLY A 66 -2.50 2.63 -2.95
CA GLY A 66 -2.49 1.21 -2.62
C GLY A 66 -3.16 0.87 -1.29
N ASN A 67 -3.76 -0.30 -1.23
CA ASN A 67 -4.41 -0.84 -0.05
C ASN A 67 -5.50 0.08 0.52
N THR A 68 -6.25 0.77 -0.35
CA THR A 68 -7.28 1.71 0.07
C THR A 68 -8.47 1.01 0.73
N LEU A 69 -9.06 1.68 1.70
CA LEU A 69 -10.24 1.26 2.43
C LEU A 69 -11.40 2.22 2.20
N ASP A 70 -12.58 1.81 2.62
CA ASP A 70 -13.81 2.61 2.48
C ASP A 70 -13.64 4.04 3.01
N GLY A 71 -14.08 5.02 2.20
CA GLY A 71 -13.92 6.45 2.44
C GLY A 71 -12.58 7.04 1.97
N GLU A 72 -11.51 6.27 1.91
CA GLU A 72 -10.20 6.75 1.45
C GLU A 72 -10.21 6.99 -0.07
N GLU A 73 -10.90 6.15 -0.85
CA GLU A 73 -10.98 6.27 -2.30
C GLU A 73 -11.60 7.59 -2.74
N THR A 74 -12.69 8.00 -2.12
CA THR A 74 -13.37 9.26 -2.45
C THR A 74 -12.46 10.47 -2.21
N LEU A 75 -11.77 10.49 -1.07
CA LEU A 75 -10.82 11.55 -0.74
C LEU A 75 -9.68 11.62 -1.76
N LEU A 76 -9.04 10.49 -2.02
CA LEU A 76 -7.87 10.39 -2.90
C LEU A 76 -8.21 10.71 -4.35
N LEU A 77 -9.35 10.25 -4.85
CA LEU A 77 -9.82 10.54 -6.21
C LEU A 77 -10.12 12.02 -6.41
N ASN A 78 -10.70 12.69 -5.40
CA ASN A 78 -10.93 14.13 -5.45
C ASN A 78 -9.60 14.90 -5.47
N LEU A 79 -8.62 14.50 -4.67
CA LEU A 79 -7.27 15.09 -4.67
C LEU A 79 -6.58 14.87 -6.02
N TRP A 80 -6.63 13.66 -6.57
CA TRP A 80 -6.07 13.35 -7.88
C TRP A 80 -6.71 14.17 -8.99
N LYS A 81 -8.05 14.25 -9.02
CA LYS A 81 -8.81 15.06 -9.99
C LYS A 81 -8.37 16.52 -9.94
N LYS A 82 -8.32 17.10 -8.74
CA LYS A 82 -7.85 18.48 -8.54
C LYS A 82 -6.39 18.66 -8.99
N ARG A 83 -5.52 17.70 -8.69
CA ARG A 83 -4.12 17.76 -9.12
C ARG A 83 -3.98 17.67 -10.63
N LYS A 84 -4.82 16.89 -11.31
CA LYS A 84 -4.84 16.79 -12.78
C LYS A 84 -5.17 18.10 -13.48
N GLU A 85 -5.86 19.04 -12.85
CA GLU A 85 -6.13 20.37 -13.43
C GLU A 85 -4.82 21.16 -13.68
N VAL A 86 -3.81 20.97 -12.85
CA VAL A 86 -2.48 21.59 -12.98
C VAL A 86 -1.42 20.67 -13.56
N GLN A 87 -1.68 19.38 -13.60
CA GLN A 87 -0.78 18.35 -14.14
C GLN A 87 -1.59 17.36 -14.99
N PRO A 88 -2.00 17.74 -16.21
CA PRO A 88 -2.95 16.98 -17.04
C PRO A 88 -2.52 15.53 -17.34
N ASN A 89 -1.21 15.29 -17.41
CA ASN A 89 -0.65 13.97 -17.73
C ASN A 89 -0.49 13.05 -16.51
N LEU A 90 -0.95 13.49 -15.33
CA LEU A 90 -0.87 12.68 -14.11
C LEU A 90 -1.71 11.41 -14.24
N LYS A 91 -1.07 10.27 -14.04
CA LYS A 91 -1.71 8.94 -14.02
C LYS A 91 -2.01 8.50 -12.58
N CYS A 92 -2.91 7.53 -12.44
CA CYS A 92 -3.30 6.97 -11.17
C CYS A 92 -3.45 5.45 -11.25
N ILE A 93 -2.91 4.73 -10.27
CA ILE A 93 -3.23 3.33 -9.99
C ILE A 93 -4.00 3.32 -8.68
N LEU A 94 -5.24 2.86 -8.71
CA LEU A 94 -6.10 2.71 -7.53
C LEU A 94 -6.25 1.23 -7.20
N ALA A 95 -5.80 0.83 -6.02
CA ALA A 95 -5.75 -0.56 -5.59
C ALA A 95 -6.51 -0.75 -4.26
N PRO A 96 -7.80 -1.10 -4.28
CA PRO A 96 -8.55 -1.42 -3.08
C PRO A 96 -7.95 -2.64 -2.35
N ARG A 97 -7.93 -2.59 -1.02
CA ARG A 97 -7.30 -3.65 -0.19
C ARG A 97 -8.00 -5.00 -0.30
N GLN A 98 -9.32 -4.99 -0.43
CA GLN A 98 -10.15 -6.19 -0.36
C GLN A 98 -10.74 -6.51 -1.74
N PRO A 99 -10.54 -7.73 -2.27
CA PRO A 99 -11.06 -8.11 -3.59
C PRO A 99 -12.60 -7.99 -3.70
N ASN A 100 -13.33 -8.24 -2.63
CA ASN A 100 -14.79 -8.09 -2.60
C ASN A 100 -15.27 -6.63 -2.76
N ARG A 101 -14.36 -5.64 -2.68
CA ARG A 101 -14.68 -4.22 -2.90
C ARG A 101 -14.37 -3.73 -4.31
N PHE A 102 -13.81 -4.54 -5.18
CA PHE A 102 -13.44 -4.10 -6.54
C PHE A 102 -14.64 -3.54 -7.32
N ASP A 103 -15.78 -4.23 -7.26
CA ASP A 103 -16.99 -3.79 -7.97
C ASP A 103 -17.66 -2.58 -7.28
N GLU A 104 -17.57 -2.48 -5.95
CA GLU A 104 -18.00 -1.31 -5.18
C GLU A 104 -17.19 -0.06 -5.57
N VAL A 105 -15.87 -0.17 -5.64
CA VAL A 105 -15.00 0.94 -6.03
C VAL A 105 -15.19 1.27 -7.52
N GLU A 106 -15.43 0.29 -8.37
CA GLU A 106 -15.82 0.54 -9.77
C GLU A 106 -17.14 1.33 -9.85
N ALA A 107 -18.15 0.99 -9.05
CA ALA A 107 -19.41 1.75 -8.99
C ALA A 107 -19.16 3.19 -8.52
N LEU A 108 -18.27 3.39 -7.55
CA LEU A 108 -17.84 4.72 -7.11
C LEU A 108 -17.22 5.52 -8.28
N LEU A 109 -16.31 4.92 -9.05
CA LEU A 109 -15.68 5.58 -10.20
C LEU A 109 -16.73 6.02 -11.24
N ARG A 110 -17.72 5.17 -11.52
CA ARG A 110 -18.84 5.47 -12.43
C ARG A 110 -19.71 6.62 -11.90
N THR A 111 -20.05 6.60 -10.62
CA THR A 111 -20.87 7.63 -9.96
C THR A 111 -20.22 9.02 -10.05
N TYR A 112 -18.90 9.08 -9.89
CA TYR A 112 -18.15 10.33 -10.00
C TYR A 112 -17.67 10.65 -11.43
N HIS A 113 -18.14 9.88 -12.43
CA HIS A 113 -17.83 10.06 -13.86
C HIS A 113 -16.32 10.02 -14.17
N PHE A 114 -15.55 9.20 -13.45
CA PHE A 114 -14.17 8.95 -13.82
C PHE A 114 -14.08 8.00 -15.02
N THR A 115 -13.20 8.31 -15.96
CA THR A 115 -12.77 7.37 -16.99
C THR A 115 -11.65 6.49 -16.39
N TYR A 116 -11.77 5.20 -16.52
CA TYR A 116 -10.84 4.24 -15.94
C TYR A 116 -10.70 2.98 -16.80
N THR A 117 -9.65 2.23 -16.52
CA THR A 117 -9.46 0.88 -17.07
C THR A 117 -9.30 -0.11 -15.92
N ARG A 118 -9.97 -1.26 -15.96
CA ARG A 118 -9.69 -2.36 -15.02
C ARG A 118 -8.43 -3.09 -15.45
N ALA A 119 -7.54 -3.36 -14.50
CA ALA A 119 -6.28 -4.08 -14.74
C ALA A 119 -6.52 -5.48 -15.30
N SER A 120 -7.49 -6.23 -14.75
CA SER A 120 -7.87 -7.57 -15.22
C SER A 120 -8.32 -7.61 -16.69
N MET A 121 -8.90 -6.52 -17.17
CA MET A 121 -9.30 -6.39 -18.58
C MET A 121 -8.12 -5.97 -19.46
N TRP A 122 -7.32 -5.02 -18.97
CA TRP A 122 -6.17 -4.50 -19.71
C TRP A 122 -5.08 -5.55 -19.94
N ILE A 123 -4.80 -6.39 -18.94
CA ILE A 123 -3.79 -7.47 -19.02
C ILE A 123 -4.06 -8.42 -20.22
N LYS A 124 -5.32 -8.54 -20.64
CA LYS A 124 -5.69 -9.37 -21.80
C LYS A 124 -5.24 -8.76 -23.14
N ASN A 125 -5.01 -7.45 -23.17
CA ASN A 125 -4.49 -6.74 -24.35
C ASN A 125 -3.65 -5.52 -23.93
N THR A 126 -2.40 -5.74 -23.63
CA THR A 126 -1.45 -4.71 -23.15
C THR A 126 -0.97 -3.75 -24.23
N GLN A 127 -1.33 -3.95 -25.48
CA GLN A 127 -0.92 -3.07 -26.58
C GLN A 127 -1.75 -1.76 -26.65
N ILE A 128 -2.89 -1.75 -26.01
CA ILE A 128 -3.76 -0.55 -25.95
C ILE A 128 -3.44 0.19 -24.66
N ALA A 129 -3.09 1.48 -24.76
CA ALA A 129 -2.85 2.31 -23.59
C ALA A 129 -4.11 2.38 -22.71
N PRO A 130 -3.99 2.14 -21.40
CA PRO A 130 -5.13 2.27 -20.49
C PRO A 130 -5.49 3.74 -20.30
N GLN A 131 -6.67 3.99 -19.74
CA GLN A 131 -7.06 5.33 -19.29
C GLN A 131 -6.06 5.86 -18.23
N ASP A 132 -6.14 7.15 -17.93
CA ASP A 132 -5.27 7.79 -16.94
C ASP A 132 -5.44 7.24 -15.52
N LEU A 133 -6.57 6.56 -15.24
CA LEU A 133 -6.83 5.83 -14.02
C LEU A 133 -6.92 4.33 -14.30
N LEU A 134 -6.07 3.55 -13.65
CA LEU A 134 -6.11 2.09 -13.64
C LEU A 134 -6.68 1.61 -12.30
N LEU A 135 -7.83 0.94 -12.34
CA LEU A 135 -8.35 0.19 -11.18
C LEU A 135 -7.63 -1.16 -11.11
N LEU A 136 -6.79 -1.34 -10.11
CA LEU A 136 -6.05 -2.58 -9.88
C LEU A 136 -6.97 -3.59 -9.19
N ASP A 137 -7.64 -4.40 -9.98
CA ASP A 137 -8.57 -5.46 -9.56
C ASP A 137 -7.93 -6.86 -9.67
N THR A 138 -6.61 -6.92 -9.47
CA THR A 138 -5.84 -8.16 -9.38
C THR A 138 -5.19 -8.29 -8.01
N VAL A 139 -4.85 -9.51 -7.60
CA VAL A 139 -4.25 -9.81 -6.30
C VAL A 139 -2.77 -10.15 -6.48
N GLY A 140 -1.91 -9.56 -5.65
CA GLY A 140 -0.48 -9.85 -5.63
C GLY A 140 0.38 -8.86 -6.43
N ASP A 141 -0.20 -8.03 -7.28
CA ASP A 141 0.54 -7.15 -8.18
C ASP A 141 0.97 -5.81 -7.53
N LEU A 142 0.22 -5.32 -6.55
CA LEU A 142 0.40 -3.99 -5.99
C LEU A 142 1.83 -3.73 -5.49
N ALA A 143 2.39 -4.69 -4.73
CA ALA A 143 3.72 -4.53 -4.13
C ALA A 143 4.80 -4.31 -5.20
N ASN A 144 4.66 -4.95 -6.37
CA ASN A 144 5.56 -4.78 -7.50
C ASN A 144 5.27 -3.48 -8.28
N LEU A 145 3.98 -3.08 -8.37
CA LEU A 145 3.56 -1.87 -9.09
C LEU A 145 3.97 -0.56 -8.41
N TYR A 146 4.25 -0.54 -7.12
CA TYR A 146 4.70 0.69 -6.47
C TYR A 146 5.95 1.30 -7.14
N GLN A 147 6.81 0.48 -7.74
CA GLN A 147 8.05 0.97 -8.37
C GLN A 147 7.83 1.89 -9.58
N VAL A 148 6.64 1.92 -10.18
CA VAL A 148 6.33 2.86 -11.27
C VAL A 148 5.81 4.20 -10.75
N GLY A 149 5.55 4.31 -9.44
CA GLY A 149 4.98 5.50 -8.82
C GLY A 149 6.01 6.60 -8.55
N GLU A 150 5.62 7.85 -8.76
CA GLU A 150 6.30 9.04 -8.21
C GLU A 150 5.89 9.26 -6.76
N LEU A 151 4.63 8.96 -6.45
CA LEU A 151 4.03 9.09 -5.12
C LEU A 151 3.16 7.87 -4.83
N ALA A 152 3.33 7.31 -3.64
CA ALA A 152 2.50 6.24 -3.13
C ALA A 152 1.66 6.72 -1.93
N PHE A 153 0.37 6.40 -1.95
CA PHE A 153 -0.47 6.42 -0.76
C PHE A 153 -0.66 4.99 -0.26
N VAL A 154 -0.45 4.78 1.04
CA VAL A 154 -0.67 3.48 1.69
C VAL A 154 -1.87 3.59 2.62
N GLY A 155 -2.94 2.89 2.26
CA GLY A 155 -4.24 2.98 2.92
C GLY A 155 -4.32 2.39 4.33
N GLY A 156 -5.50 2.50 4.93
CA GLY A 156 -5.80 1.99 6.27
C GLY A 156 -5.46 2.94 7.40
N GLY A 157 -4.76 4.03 7.11
CA GLY A 157 -4.35 5.00 8.11
C GLY A 157 -5.38 6.10 8.39
N TRP A 158 -6.26 6.42 7.44
CA TRP A 158 -7.36 7.36 7.66
C TRP A 158 -8.59 6.72 8.30
N SER A 159 -8.81 5.46 8.00
CA SER A 159 -9.94 4.69 8.53
C SER A 159 -9.76 4.22 9.99
N GLY A 160 -8.64 4.57 10.65
CA GLY A 160 -8.34 4.14 12.03
C GLY A 160 -8.01 2.65 12.16
N ARG A 161 -7.66 1.97 11.08
CA ARG A 161 -7.32 0.54 11.10
C ARG A 161 -5.84 0.24 11.29
N GLY A 162 -5.05 1.25 11.68
CA GLY A 162 -3.65 1.10 12.03
C GLY A 162 -2.68 1.02 10.84
N GLY A 163 -3.16 1.36 9.62
CA GLY A 163 -2.34 1.43 8.41
C GLY A 163 -1.93 0.08 7.82
N HIS A 164 -1.47 0.13 6.57
CA HIS A 164 -0.84 -0.99 5.86
C HIS A 164 0.68 -0.79 5.75
N ASN A 165 1.37 -1.73 5.12
CA ASN A 165 2.83 -1.82 5.10
C ASN A 165 3.47 -0.71 4.23
N PRO A 166 4.18 0.29 4.82
CA PRO A 166 4.83 1.35 4.05
C PRO A 166 6.11 0.89 3.36
N LEU A 167 6.69 -0.23 3.79
CA LEU A 167 7.94 -0.72 3.19
C LEU A 167 7.76 -1.22 1.76
N GLU A 168 6.52 -1.49 1.33
CA GLU A 168 6.24 -1.92 -0.04
C GLU A 168 6.62 -0.84 -1.08
N PRO A 169 6.18 0.42 -0.98
CA PRO A 169 6.66 1.48 -1.86
C PRO A 169 8.07 1.96 -1.51
N LEU A 170 8.41 2.05 -0.22
CA LEU A 170 9.71 2.56 0.23
C LEU A 170 10.90 1.72 -0.26
N ARG A 171 10.73 0.41 -0.48
CA ARG A 171 11.79 -0.45 -1.05
C ARG A 171 12.24 -0.03 -2.44
N TYR A 172 11.39 0.70 -3.16
CA TYR A 172 11.68 1.23 -4.50
C TYR A 172 12.07 2.72 -4.47
N GLY A 173 12.23 3.32 -3.29
CA GLY A 173 12.54 4.74 -3.14
C GLY A 173 11.36 5.67 -3.49
N VAL A 174 10.14 5.15 -3.50
CA VAL A 174 8.93 5.92 -3.82
C VAL A 174 8.50 6.74 -2.61
N ARG A 175 8.29 8.04 -2.80
CA ARG A 175 7.71 8.92 -1.78
C ARG A 175 6.39 8.35 -1.28
N THR A 176 6.25 8.22 0.04
CA THR A 176 5.11 7.51 0.62
C THR A 176 4.33 8.42 1.54
N ILE A 177 3.01 8.41 1.41
CA ILE A 177 2.06 9.09 2.30
C ILE A 177 1.19 8.05 2.98
N MET A 178 0.96 8.23 4.28
CA MET A 178 0.05 7.43 5.09
C MET A 178 -0.90 8.33 5.86
N GLY A 179 -2.04 7.78 6.28
CA GLY A 179 -2.90 8.45 7.27
C GLY A 179 -2.27 8.46 8.66
N PRO A 180 -2.84 9.24 9.61
CA PRO A 180 -2.27 9.45 10.94
C PRO A 180 -2.29 8.20 11.85
N HIS A 181 -3.13 7.21 11.54
CA HIS A 181 -3.23 5.97 12.30
C HIS A 181 -2.37 4.89 11.66
N PHE A 182 -1.16 4.70 12.15
CA PHE A 182 -0.19 3.71 11.68
C PHE A 182 0.28 2.74 12.78
N ASP A 183 -0.60 2.46 13.72
CA ASP A 183 -0.31 1.66 14.92
C ASP A 183 0.25 0.26 14.61
N ASN A 184 -0.20 -0.34 13.50
CA ASN A 184 0.29 -1.65 13.05
C ASN A 184 1.77 -1.63 12.59
N PHE A 185 2.30 -0.45 12.29
CA PHE A 185 3.64 -0.23 11.72
C PHE A 185 4.41 0.88 12.45
N LYS A 186 4.01 1.21 13.68
CA LYS A 186 4.59 2.30 14.48
C LYS A 186 6.11 2.16 14.62
N ASP A 187 6.59 0.95 14.83
CA ASP A 187 8.00 0.60 14.94
C ASP A 187 8.80 0.87 13.66
N LEU A 188 8.16 0.86 12.51
CA LEU A 188 8.77 1.15 11.21
C LEU A 188 8.58 2.61 10.80
N VAL A 189 7.42 3.19 11.08
CA VAL A 189 7.06 4.55 10.62
C VAL A 189 7.73 5.63 11.47
N VAL A 190 7.73 5.50 12.80
CA VAL A 190 8.28 6.54 13.69
C VAL A 190 9.73 6.91 13.37
N PRO A 191 10.65 5.97 13.09
CA PRO A 191 12.02 6.32 12.70
C PRO A 191 12.13 7.06 11.36
N LEU A 192 11.11 6.93 10.49
CA LEU A 192 11.09 7.53 9.15
C LEU A 192 10.42 8.90 9.12
N LEU A 193 9.68 9.26 10.18
CA LEU A 193 9.02 10.57 10.26
C LEU A 193 10.07 11.70 10.26
N GLY A 194 9.87 12.67 9.37
CA GLY A 194 10.80 13.79 9.20
C GLY A 194 11.99 13.49 8.28
N THR A 195 12.07 12.29 7.71
CA THR A 195 12.96 12.01 6.58
C THR A 195 12.29 12.41 5.26
N GLU A 196 13.08 12.57 4.18
CA GLU A 196 12.52 12.89 2.86
C GLU A 196 11.71 11.72 2.24
N SER A 197 11.63 10.58 2.92
CA SER A 197 11.03 9.34 2.43
C SER A 197 9.56 9.17 2.83
N LEU A 198 9.07 9.93 3.85
CA LEU A 198 7.72 9.79 4.40
C LEU A 198 7.16 11.16 4.81
#